data_d369dc9f975e674c65c3523d4e84350c
#
_entry.id   d369dc9f975e674c65c3523d4e84350c
#
_cell.length_a   1.000
_cell.length_b   1.000
_cell.length_c   1.000
_cell.angle_alpha   90.00
_cell.angle_beta   90.00
_cell.angle_gamma   90.00
#
_symmetry.space_group_name_H-M   'P 1'
#
loop_
_entity.id
_entity.type
_entity.pdbx_description
1 polymer ?
#
loop_
_entity_poly.entity_id
_entity_poly.type
_entity_poly.pdbx_seq_one_letter_code
_entity_poly.pdbx_strand_id
1 'polypeptide(L)'
;MKKVILSLALGTFGLGMAEFGIMGVLTELAHNVGISIPAAGHMISYYALGVVVGAPIIALFSSRYSLKHILLFLVALCVIGNAMFTLSSSYLMLAIGRLVSGFPHGAFFGVGAIVLSKIIKPGKVTAAVAGMVSGMTVANLLGIPLGTYLSQEFSWRYTFLLIAVFNIAVMASVYFWVPDIRDEAKGNLREQFHFLRSPAPWLIFAATMFGNAGVFAWFSYVKPYMMFIS
;
A
#
# COMPACT_ATOMS: atom_id res chain seq x y z
N MET A 1 13.90 17.87 -7.89
CA MET A 1 14.21 16.44 -7.81
C MET A 1 14.08 15.89 -6.40
N LYS A 2 14.83 16.38 -5.38
CA LYS A 2 14.73 15.87 -4.00
C LYS A 2 13.31 15.90 -3.44
N LYS A 3 12.53 16.98 -3.68
CA LYS A 3 11.14 17.09 -3.24
C LYS A 3 10.22 16.03 -3.84
N VAL A 4 10.43 15.65 -5.12
CA VAL A 4 9.64 14.59 -5.77
C VAL A 4 9.94 13.24 -5.14
N ILE A 5 11.22 12.89 -4.94
CA ILE A 5 11.61 11.64 -4.27
C ILE A 5 11.00 11.60 -2.87
N LEU A 6 11.08 12.70 -2.11
CA LEU A 6 10.50 12.80 -0.77
C LEU A 6 8.98 12.61 -0.81
N SER A 7 8.27 13.25 -1.74
CA SER A 7 6.82 13.10 -1.89
C SER A 7 6.43 11.63 -2.14
N LEU A 8 7.16 10.97 -3.04
CA LEU A 8 6.92 9.56 -3.36
C LEU A 8 7.30 8.64 -2.18
N ALA A 9 8.37 8.96 -1.44
CA ALA A 9 8.74 8.23 -0.23
C ALA A 9 7.69 8.39 0.89
N LEU A 10 7.13 9.59 1.06
CA LEU A 10 6.00 9.80 1.99
C LEU A 10 4.76 9.01 1.54
N GLY A 11 4.52 8.90 0.22
CA GLY A 11 3.44 8.10 -0.32
C GLY A 11 3.61 6.61 -0.01
N THR A 12 4.80 6.05 -0.26
CA THR A 12 5.09 4.64 0.06
C THR A 12 5.10 4.39 1.57
N PHE A 13 5.49 5.36 2.39
CA PHE A 13 5.35 5.31 3.84
C PHE A 13 3.88 5.22 4.26
N GLY A 14 3.00 6.09 3.72
CA GLY A 14 1.57 6.08 4.03
C GLY A 14 0.89 4.76 3.62
N LEU A 15 1.25 4.20 2.45
CA LEU A 15 0.78 2.89 1.99
C LEU A 15 1.29 1.76 2.88
N GLY A 16 2.56 1.79 3.26
CA GLY A 16 3.15 0.81 4.17
C GLY A 16 2.54 0.86 5.56
N MET A 17 2.26 2.06 6.10
CA MET A 17 1.52 2.19 7.37
C MET A 17 0.12 1.58 7.28
N ALA A 18 -0.59 1.73 6.15
CA ALA A 18 -1.88 1.10 5.94
C ALA A 18 -1.78 -0.44 5.87
N GLU A 19 -0.69 -0.97 5.31
CA GLU A 19 -0.44 -2.41 5.23
C GLU A 19 -0.04 -3.02 6.58
N PHE A 20 1.00 -2.47 7.22
CA PHE A 20 1.60 -3.07 8.42
C PHE A 20 0.87 -2.70 9.71
N GLY A 21 0.22 -1.54 9.78
CA GLY A 21 -0.51 -1.08 10.97
C GLY A 21 -1.61 -2.03 11.41
N ILE A 22 -2.24 -2.77 10.50
CA ILE A 22 -3.28 -3.75 10.82
C ILE A 22 -2.75 -4.90 11.70
N MET A 23 -1.50 -5.30 11.51
CA MET A 23 -0.89 -6.41 12.25
C MET A 23 -0.74 -6.07 13.74
N GLY A 24 -0.54 -4.79 14.06
CA GLY A 24 -0.46 -4.31 15.43
C GLY A 24 -1.81 -4.21 16.14
N VAL A 25 -2.92 -4.15 15.41
CA VAL A 25 -4.27 -3.91 15.96
C VAL A 25 -5.22 -5.09 15.83
N LEU A 26 -4.76 -6.23 15.32
CA LEU A 26 -5.61 -7.36 14.92
C LEU A 26 -6.49 -7.89 16.07
N THR A 27 -5.92 -8.06 17.25
CA THR A 27 -6.61 -8.58 18.44
C THR A 27 -7.69 -7.61 18.91
N GLU A 28 -7.39 -6.32 19.00
CA GLU A 28 -8.29 -5.27 19.45
C GLU A 28 -9.42 -5.06 18.45
N LEU A 29 -9.13 -5.14 17.15
CA LEU A 29 -10.13 -5.12 16.08
C LEU A 29 -11.10 -6.28 16.24
N ALA A 30 -10.59 -7.51 16.40
CA ALA A 30 -11.40 -8.72 16.56
C ALA A 30 -12.36 -8.60 17.74
N HIS A 31 -11.83 -8.18 18.90
CA HIS A 31 -12.62 -7.97 20.12
C HIS A 31 -13.70 -6.89 19.95
N ASN A 32 -13.33 -5.72 19.40
CA ASN A 32 -14.25 -4.57 19.24
C ASN A 32 -15.40 -4.84 18.27
N VAL A 33 -15.14 -5.63 17.22
CA VAL A 33 -16.13 -5.94 16.17
C VAL A 33 -16.91 -7.22 16.48
N GLY A 34 -16.48 -7.99 17.49
CA GLY A 34 -17.11 -9.25 17.86
C GLY A 34 -16.86 -10.37 16.85
N ILE A 35 -15.68 -10.41 16.24
CA ILE A 35 -15.27 -11.43 15.26
C ILE A 35 -14.08 -12.24 15.79
N SER A 36 -13.84 -13.42 15.21
CA SER A 36 -12.67 -14.21 15.56
C SER A 36 -11.36 -13.57 15.04
N ILE A 37 -10.23 -13.86 15.69
CA ILE A 37 -8.90 -13.39 15.23
C ILE A 37 -8.61 -13.83 13.79
N PRO A 38 -8.89 -15.09 13.36
CA PRO A 38 -8.77 -15.46 11.95
C PRO A 38 -9.63 -14.62 11.02
N ALA A 39 -10.87 -14.30 11.41
CA ALA A 39 -11.74 -13.43 10.60
C ALA A 39 -11.20 -11.99 10.52
N ALA A 40 -10.59 -11.46 11.58
CA ALA A 40 -9.88 -10.19 11.54
C ALA A 40 -8.66 -10.27 10.61
N GLY A 41 -7.95 -11.41 10.57
CA GLY A 41 -6.85 -11.68 9.65
C GLY A 41 -7.25 -11.59 8.18
N HIS A 42 -8.51 -11.87 7.82
CA HIS A 42 -8.99 -11.68 6.44
C HIS A 42 -8.87 -10.22 5.97
N MET A 43 -8.80 -9.25 6.88
CA MET A 43 -8.61 -7.82 6.52
C MET A 43 -7.24 -7.59 5.87
N ILE A 44 -6.23 -8.40 6.21
CA ILE A 44 -4.92 -8.40 5.55
C ILE A 44 -5.07 -8.96 4.13
N SER A 45 -5.80 -10.06 3.98
CA SER A 45 -6.04 -10.71 2.68
C SER A 45 -6.85 -9.81 1.73
N TYR A 46 -7.87 -9.09 2.23
CA TYR A 46 -8.63 -8.14 1.40
C TYR A 46 -7.78 -6.97 0.93
N TYR A 47 -6.87 -6.48 1.76
CA TYR A 47 -5.89 -5.48 1.33
C TYR A 47 -4.99 -6.03 0.22
N ALA A 48 -4.41 -7.20 0.42
CA ALA A 48 -3.57 -7.86 -0.58
C ALA A 48 -4.32 -8.13 -1.90
N LEU A 49 -5.61 -8.52 -1.83
CA LEU A 49 -6.46 -8.66 -3.02
C LEU A 49 -6.62 -7.31 -3.75
N GLY A 50 -6.81 -6.22 -3.00
CA GLY A 50 -6.83 -4.87 -3.57
C GLY A 50 -5.53 -4.54 -4.31
N VAL A 51 -4.36 -4.88 -3.74
CA VAL A 51 -3.05 -4.68 -4.38
C VAL A 51 -2.94 -5.44 -5.71
N VAL A 52 -3.34 -6.72 -5.71
CA VAL A 52 -3.28 -7.59 -6.90
C VAL A 52 -4.19 -7.09 -8.02
N VAL A 53 -5.40 -6.65 -7.68
CA VAL A 53 -6.39 -6.17 -8.67
C VAL A 53 -6.08 -4.76 -9.14
N GLY A 54 -5.60 -3.90 -8.24
CA GLY A 54 -5.40 -2.48 -8.52
C GLY A 54 -4.30 -2.20 -9.54
N ALA A 55 -3.16 -2.87 -9.43
CA ALA A 55 -2.02 -2.60 -10.31
C ALA A 55 -2.32 -2.83 -11.80
N PRO A 56 -2.92 -3.96 -12.24
CA PRO A 56 -3.30 -4.15 -13.64
C PRO A 56 -4.35 -3.15 -14.13
N ILE A 57 -5.36 -2.85 -13.31
CA ILE A 57 -6.41 -1.89 -13.70
C ILE A 57 -5.82 -0.51 -13.94
N ILE A 58 -4.95 -0.02 -13.05
CA ILE A 58 -4.31 1.28 -13.24
C ILE A 58 -3.37 1.28 -14.46
N ALA A 59 -2.67 0.19 -14.72
CA ALA A 59 -1.84 0.07 -15.92
C ALA A 59 -2.66 0.25 -17.21
N LEU A 60 -3.91 -0.25 -17.25
CA LEU A 60 -4.82 -0.08 -18.40
C LEU A 60 -5.21 1.39 -18.65
N PHE A 61 -5.30 2.18 -17.60
CA PHE A 61 -5.73 3.59 -17.69
C PHE A 61 -4.57 4.59 -17.66
N SER A 62 -3.35 4.14 -17.38
CA SER A 62 -2.17 5.00 -17.20
C SER A 62 -1.83 5.83 -18.43
N SER A 63 -2.09 5.33 -19.66
CA SER A 63 -1.83 6.03 -20.91
C SER A 63 -2.78 7.20 -21.20
N ARG A 64 -3.93 7.29 -20.50
CA ARG A 64 -4.95 8.31 -20.75
C ARG A 64 -4.78 9.56 -19.90
N TYR A 65 -4.16 9.43 -18.74
CA TYR A 65 -4.03 10.49 -17.74
C TYR A 65 -2.57 10.80 -17.47
N SER A 66 -2.27 12.01 -16.96
CA SER A 66 -0.92 12.30 -16.53
C SER A 66 -0.57 11.51 -15.28
N LEU A 67 0.72 11.18 -15.13
CA LEU A 67 1.24 10.40 -14.00
C LEU A 67 0.94 11.05 -12.66
N LYS A 68 0.95 12.40 -12.60
CA LYS A 68 0.56 13.17 -11.42
C LYS A 68 -0.90 12.93 -11.03
N HIS A 69 -1.84 13.01 -11.98
CA HIS A 69 -3.26 12.79 -11.71
C HIS A 69 -3.53 11.34 -11.26
N ILE A 70 -2.81 10.38 -11.84
CA ILE A 70 -2.90 8.99 -11.40
C ILE A 70 -2.41 8.85 -9.94
N LEU A 71 -1.26 9.42 -9.59
CA LEU A 71 -0.76 9.40 -8.20
C LEU A 71 -1.74 10.05 -7.23
N LEU A 72 -2.33 11.21 -7.59
CA LEU A 72 -3.34 11.88 -6.76
C LEU A 72 -4.58 11.00 -6.57
N PHE A 73 -5.07 10.35 -7.62
CA PHE A 73 -6.19 9.42 -7.55
C PHE A 73 -5.88 8.22 -6.65
N LEU A 74 -4.68 7.66 -6.77
CA LEU A 74 -4.24 6.54 -5.94
C LEU A 74 -4.17 6.91 -4.46
N VAL A 75 -3.59 8.09 -4.14
CA VAL A 75 -3.55 8.57 -2.75
C VAL A 75 -4.95 8.86 -2.22
N ALA A 76 -5.84 9.42 -3.04
CA ALA A 76 -7.23 9.66 -2.66
C ALA A 76 -7.97 8.34 -2.32
N LEU A 77 -7.75 7.26 -3.10
CA LEU A 77 -8.29 5.94 -2.78
C LEU A 77 -7.75 5.41 -1.45
N CYS A 78 -6.46 5.64 -1.15
CA CYS A 78 -5.88 5.26 0.13
C CYS A 78 -6.56 6.01 1.29
N VAL A 79 -6.78 7.32 1.14
CA VAL A 79 -7.52 8.13 2.13
C VAL A 79 -8.94 7.60 2.34
N ILE A 80 -9.68 7.41 1.25
CA ILE A 80 -11.07 6.95 1.29
C ILE A 80 -11.15 5.56 1.95
N GLY A 81 -10.32 4.62 1.53
CA GLY A 81 -10.32 3.25 2.07
C GLY A 81 -10.00 3.20 3.56
N ASN A 82 -8.99 3.97 4.02
CA ASN A 82 -8.65 4.03 5.44
C ASN A 82 -9.72 4.79 6.26
N ALA A 83 -10.34 5.83 5.72
CA ALA A 83 -11.47 6.51 6.35
C ALA A 83 -12.68 5.58 6.48
N MET A 84 -13.03 4.84 5.42
CA MET A 84 -14.09 3.82 5.46
C MET A 84 -13.79 2.76 6.53
N PHE A 85 -12.56 2.27 6.60
CA PHE A 85 -12.13 1.30 7.59
C PHE A 85 -12.26 1.85 9.02
N THR A 86 -11.83 3.08 9.26
CA THR A 86 -11.93 3.77 10.55
C THR A 86 -13.37 3.90 11.04
N LEU A 87 -14.29 4.28 10.14
CA LEU A 87 -15.71 4.55 10.47
C LEU A 87 -16.57 3.28 10.49
N SER A 88 -16.01 2.15 10.10
CA SER A 88 -16.76 0.91 9.98
C SER A 88 -17.06 0.26 11.33
N SER A 89 -18.26 -0.33 11.43
CA SER A 89 -18.69 -1.21 12.52
C SER A 89 -19.12 -2.60 12.05
N SER A 90 -19.12 -2.86 10.75
CA SER A 90 -19.50 -4.15 10.16
C SER A 90 -18.33 -4.82 9.43
N TYR A 91 -18.30 -6.16 9.49
CA TYR A 91 -17.27 -6.96 8.81
C TYR A 91 -17.18 -6.64 7.30
N LEU A 92 -18.33 -6.53 6.63
CA LEU A 92 -18.36 -6.26 5.19
C LEU A 92 -17.76 -4.89 4.85
N MET A 93 -18.09 -3.86 5.63
CA MET A 93 -17.58 -2.51 5.39
C MET A 93 -16.08 -2.41 5.70
N LEU A 94 -15.60 -3.14 6.72
CA LEU A 94 -14.16 -3.31 6.98
C LEU A 94 -13.45 -3.95 5.78
N ALA A 95 -14.02 -5.04 5.24
CA ALA A 95 -13.46 -5.74 4.09
C ALA A 95 -13.38 -4.83 2.84
N ILE A 96 -14.45 -4.09 2.55
CA ILE A 96 -14.48 -3.12 1.43
C ILE A 96 -13.45 -2.01 1.65
N GLY A 97 -13.38 -1.44 2.85
CA GLY A 97 -12.39 -0.42 3.18
C GLY A 97 -10.94 -0.90 2.98
N ARG A 98 -10.65 -2.16 3.34
CA ARG A 98 -9.34 -2.78 3.11
C ARG A 98 -9.05 -3.02 1.64
N LEU A 99 -10.03 -3.52 0.89
CA LEU A 99 -9.91 -3.70 -0.56
C LEU A 99 -9.60 -2.36 -1.26
N VAL A 100 -10.37 -1.32 -0.94
CA VAL A 100 -10.22 0.02 -1.51
C VAL A 100 -8.87 0.63 -1.12
N SER A 101 -8.43 0.51 0.14
CA SER A 101 -7.13 1.05 0.58
C SER A 101 -5.93 0.28 0.03
N GLY A 102 -6.09 -1.00 -0.30
CA GLY A 102 -5.07 -1.82 -0.94
C GLY A 102 -4.89 -1.55 -2.44
N PHE A 103 -5.98 -1.18 -3.12
CA PHE A 103 -6.01 -0.97 -4.56
C PHE A 103 -4.90 -0.04 -5.11
N PRO A 104 -4.56 1.10 -4.48
CA PRO A 104 -3.51 2.00 -4.95
C PRO A 104 -2.09 1.46 -4.77
N HIS A 105 -1.86 0.48 -3.89
CA HIS A 105 -0.53 0.15 -3.38
C HIS A 105 0.46 -0.22 -4.49
N GLY A 106 0.20 -1.31 -5.22
CA GLY A 106 1.12 -1.77 -6.27
C GLY A 106 1.26 -0.77 -7.42
N ALA A 107 0.16 -0.11 -7.79
CA ALA A 107 0.14 0.89 -8.85
C ALA A 107 0.97 2.14 -8.49
N PHE A 108 0.95 2.58 -7.24
CA PHE A 108 1.72 3.75 -6.79
C PHE A 108 3.23 3.54 -6.96
N PHE A 109 3.74 2.36 -6.65
CA PHE A 109 5.15 2.01 -6.88
C PHE A 109 5.50 2.04 -8.37
N GLY A 110 4.67 1.45 -9.22
CA GLY A 110 4.89 1.44 -10.67
C GLY A 110 4.89 2.84 -11.26
N VAL A 111 3.84 3.63 -10.99
CA VAL A 111 3.70 5.00 -11.50
C VAL A 111 4.80 5.90 -10.94
N GLY A 112 5.14 5.77 -9.66
CA GLY A 112 6.23 6.51 -9.03
C GLY A 112 7.59 6.23 -9.67
N ALA A 113 7.88 4.96 -9.97
CA ALA A 113 9.10 4.57 -10.68
C ALA A 113 9.16 5.18 -12.10
N ILE A 114 8.03 5.21 -12.83
CA ILE A 114 7.96 5.86 -14.16
C ILE A 114 8.20 7.37 -14.02
N VAL A 115 7.59 8.05 -13.06
CA VAL A 115 7.86 9.48 -12.81
C VAL A 115 9.36 9.71 -12.58
N LEU A 116 9.97 8.91 -11.71
CA LEU A 116 11.39 9.05 -11.41
C LEU A 116 12.28 8.77 -12.63
N SER A 117 11.96 7.79 -13.46
CA SER A 117 12.72 7.48 -14.67
C SER A 117 12.70 8.64 -15.71
N LYS A 118 11.61 9.42 -15.72
CA LYS A 118 11.46 10.57 -16.64
C LYS A 118 12.16 11.85 -16.16
N ILE A 119 12.37 12.02 -14.85
CA ILE A 119 12.94 13.27 -14.28
C ILE A 119 14.37 13.12 -13.77
N ILE A 120 14.82 11.91 -13.53
CA ILE A 120 16.15 11.62 -12.99
C ILE A 120 17.10 11.24 -14.12
N LYS A 121 18.34 11.72 -14.05
CA LYS A 121 19.39 11.40 -15.03
C LYS A 121 19.65 9.88 -15.09
N PRO A 122 19.90 9.31 -16.29
CA PRO A 122 20.32 7.93 -16.42
C PRO A 122 21.49 7.59 -15.47
N GLY A 123 21.48 6.41 -14.87
CA GLY A 123 22.46 5.98 -13.87
C GLY A 123 22.13 6.36 -12.42
N LYS A 124 21.18 7.28 -12.18
CA LYS A 124 20.71 7.64 -10.81
C LYS A 124 19.27 7.20 -10.53
N VAL A 125 18.57 6.64 -11.50
CA VAL A 125 17.17 6.23 -11.39
C VAL A 125 17.00 5.16 -10.29
N THR A 126 17.83 4.13 -10.28
CA THR A 126 17.79 3.05 -9.28
C THR A 126 17.91 3.60 -7.86
N ALA A 127 18.84 4.54 -7.62
CA ALA A 127 18.99 5.17 -6.30
C ALA A 127 17.76 6.02 -5.93
N ALA A 128 17.15 6.70 -6.90
CA ALA A 128 15.94 7.48 -6.66
C ALA A 128 14.73 6.59 -6.34
N VAL A 129 14.58 5.46 -7.03
CA VAL A 129 13.55 4.44 -6.74
C VAL A 129 13.80 3.81 -5.37
N ALA A 130 15.04 3.48 -5.03
CA ALA A 130 15.39 3.00 -3.69
C ALA A 130 15.01 4.02 -2.61
N GLY A 131 15.25 5.32 -2.85
CA GLY A 131 14.80 6.41 -1.99
C GLY A 131 13.28 6.51 -1.85
N MET A 132 12.52 6.23 -2.90
CA MET A 132 11.06 6.11 -2.82
C MET A 132 10.65 4.90 -1.98
N VAL A 133 11.23 3.74 -2.23
CA VAL A 133 10.90 2.47 -1.54
C VAL A 133 11.28 2.51 -0.06
N SER A 134 12.30 3.29 0.33
CA SER A 134 12.72 3.42 1.74
C SER A 134 11.58 3.89 2.66
N GLY A 135 10.61 4.64 2.13
CA GLY A 135 9.41 5.03 2.89
C GLY A 135 8.64 3.82 3.42
N MET A 136 8.46 2.78 2.59
CA MET A 136 7.80 1.54 3.01
C MET A 136 8.62 0.77 4.06
N THR A 137 9.96 0.78 3.94
CA THR A 137 10.84 0.15 4.93
C THR A 137 10.68 0.80 6.31
N VAL A 138 10.62 2.14 6.34
CA VAL A 138 10.38 2.89 7.58
C VAL A 138 8.97 2.61 8.13
N ALA A 139 7.97 2.51 7.25
CA ALA A 139 6.61 2.16 7.64
C ALA A 139 6.52 0.75 8.26
N ASN A 140 7.25 -0.22 7.73
CA ASN A 140 7.32 -1.56 8.31
C ASN A 140 7.89 -1.52 9.75
N LEU A 141 8.96 -0.73 9.95
CA LEU A 141 9.58 -0.58 11.26
C LEU A 141 8.67 0.11 12.28
N LEU A 142 7.92 1.13 11.87
CA LEU A 142 7.09 1.94 12.75
C LEU A 142 5.62 1.50 12.80
N GLY A 143 5.11 0.87 11.72
CA GLY A 143 3.69 0.59 11.54
C GLY A 143 3.11 -0.34 12.60
N ILE A 144 3.79 -1.45 12.87
CA ILE A 144 3.33 -2.42 13.88
C ILE A 144 3.41 -1.83 15.29
N PRO A 145 4.54 -1.28 15.76
CA PRO A 145 4.63 -0.70 17.10
C PRO A 145 3.67 0.46 17.32
N LEU A 146 3.56 1.37 16.36
CA LEU A 146 2.66 2.52 16.46
C LEU A 146 1.19 2.09 16.45
N GLY A 147 0.82 1.16 15.57
CA GLY A 147 -0.51 0.59 15.54
C GLY A 147 -0.88 -0.09 16.84
N THR A 148 0.04 -0.89 17.41
CA THR A 148 -0.15 -1.55 18.71
C THR A 148 -0.35 -0.51 19.82
N TYR A 149 0.52 0.48 19.91
CA TYR A 149 0.44 1.53 20.94
C TYR A 149 -0.88 2.30 20.87
N LEU A 150 -1.25 2.81 19.69
CA LEU A 150 -2.51 3.55 19.53
C LEU A 150 -3.74 2.70 19.79
N SER A 151 -3.68 1.42 19.47
CA SER A 151 -4.79 0.49 19.70
C SER A 151 -4.98 0.15 21.18
N GLN A 152 -3.91 0.02 21.93
CA GLN A 152 -3.93 -0.29 23.36
C GLN A 152 -4.32 0.91 24.22
N GLU A 153 -3.76 2.09 23.93
CA GLU A 153 -3.99 3.30 24.73
C GLU A 153 -5.33 3.99 24.39
N PHE A 154 -5.78 3.87 23.14
CA PHE A 154 -6.97 4.60 22.69
C PHE A 154 -7.97 3.69 21.96
N SER A 155 -7.75 3.44 20.67
CA SER A 155 -8.54 2.56 19.82
C SER A 155 -7.82 2.27 18.52
N TRP A 156 -8.00 1.07 17.98
CA TRP A 156 -7.48 0.70 16.66
C TRP A 156 -7.91 1.67 15.55
N ARG A 157 -9.05 2.35 15.72
CA ARG A 157 -9.56 3.34 14.76
C ARG A 157 -8.62 4.52 14.58
N TYR A 158 -7.96 4.95 15.65
CA TYR A 158 -7.02 6.07 15.58
C TYR A 158 -5.79 5.77 14.70
N THR A 159 -5.37 4.53 14.63
CA THR A 159 -4.29 4.11 13.71
C THR A 159 -4.67 4.43 12.26
N PHE A 160 -5.86 4.01 11.82
CA PHE A 160 -6.30 4.21 10.44
C PHE A 160 -6.75 5.65 10.15
N LEU A 161 -7.27 6.35 11.15
CA LEU A 161 -7.54 7.79 11.04
C LEU A 161 -6.24 8.57 10.81
N LEU A 162 -5.19 8.28 11.59
CA LEU A 162 -3.88 8.91 11.43
C LEU A 162 -3.30 8.64 10.04
N ILE A 163 -3.43 7.41 9.54
CA ILE A 163 -3.00 7.04 8.19
C ILE A 163 -3.78 7.83 7.14
N ALA A 164 -5.10 7.97 7.29
CA ALA A 164 -5.93 8.75 6.36
C ALA A 164 -5.51 10.23 6.34
N VAL A 165 -5.36 10.84 7.52
CA VAL A 165 -4.92 12.24 7.66
C VAL A 165 -3.51 12.45 7.10
N PHE A 166 -2.57 11.53 7.38
CA PHE A 166 -1.23 11.57 6.81
C PHE A 166 -1.26 11.52 5.28
N ASN A 167 -2.09 10.65 4.69
CA ASN A 167 -2.22 10.55 3.24
C ASN A 167 -2.86 11.80 2.61
N ILE A 168 -3.64 12.60 3.32
CA ILE A 168 -4.07 13.93 2.85
C ILE A 168 -2.85 14.86 2.71
N ALA A 169 -1.92 14.84 3.66
CA ALA A 169 -0.69 15.60 3.54
C ALA A 169 0.20 15.07 2.38
N VAL A 170 0.25 13.75 2.17
CA VAL A 170 0.90 13.16 0.99
C VAL A 170 0.25 13.65 -0.29
N MET A 171 -1.08 13.69 -0.38
CA MET A 171 -1.79 14.20 -1.56
C MET A 171 -1.42 15.66 -1.86
N ALA A 172 -1.32 16.50 -0.84
CA ALA A 172 -0.82 17.86 -0.99
C ALA A 172 0.63 17.87 -1.50
N SER A 173 1.52 17.03 -0.95
CA SER A 173 2.91 16.94 -1.40
C SER A 173 3.03 16.50 -2.86
N VAL A 174 2.24 15.54 -3.29
CA VAL A 174 2.16 15.09 -4.70
C VAL A 174 1.68 16.23 -5.60
N TYR A 175 0.63 16.94 -5.17
CA TYR A 175 0.07 18.05 -5.93
C TYR A 175 1.08 19.16 -6.17
N PHE A 176 1.84 19.56 -5.16
CA PHE A 176 2.78 20.69 -5.28
C PHE A 176 4.16 20.31 -5.81
N TRP A 177 4.62 19.06 -5.58
CA TRP A 177 6.01 18.71 -5.87
C TRP A 177 6.19 17.79 -7.06
N VAL A 178 5.19 16.98 -7.42
CA VAL A 178 5.29 16.12 -8.60
C VAL A 178 4.91 16.91 -9.86
N PRO A 179 5.77 16.92 -10.89
CA PRO A 179 5.47 17.59 -12.14
C PRO A 179 4.36 16.86 -12.93
N ASP A 180 3.63 17.62 -13.74
CA ASP A 180 2.60 17.08 -14.61
C ASP A 180 3.26 16.48 -15.87
N ILE A 181 3.45 15.17 -15.84
CA ILE A 181 4.11 14.41 -16.92
C ILE A 181 3.10 13.42 -17.51
N ARG A 182 2.96 13.41 -18.83
CA ARG A 182 2.23 12.37 -19.54
C ARG A 182 3.17 11.25 -19.97
N ASP A 183 2.71 10.03 -19.84
CA ASP A 183 3.40 8.89 -20.41
C ASP A 183 2.91 8.68 -21.84
N GLU A 184 3.75 9.05 -22.81
CA GLU A 184 3.47 8.89 -24.25
C GLU A 184 3.71 7.44 -24.74
N ALA A 185 4.01 6.52 -23.83
CA ALA A 185 4.22 5.11 -24.18
C ALA A 185 2.92 4.53 -24.79
N LYS A 186 2.79 4.62 -26.10
CA LYS A 186 1.75 3.98 -26.92
C LYS A 186 2.04 2.47 -27.03
N GLY A 187 2.13 1.77 -25.91
CA GLY A 187 2.26 0.31 -25.92
C GLY A 187 0.89 -0.34 -26.12
N ASN A 188 0.79 -1.27 -27.06
CA ASN A 188 -0.36 -2.15 -27.16
C ASN A 188 -0.41 -2.99 -25.87
N LEU A 189 -1.55 -3.02 -25.18
CA LEU A 189 -1.73 -3.80 -23.94
C LEU A 189 -1.28 -5.26 -24.09
N ARG A 190 -1.54 -5.83 -25.26
CA ARG A 190 -1.12 -7.19 -25.57
C ARG A 190 0.40 -7.36 -25.53
N GLU A 191 1.16 -6.34 -25.92
CA GLU A 191 2.62 -6.34 -25.85
C GLU A 191 3.13 -6.20 -24.43
N GLN A 192 2.46 -5.38 -23.61
CA GLN A 192 2.81 -5.20 -22.20
C GLN A 192 2.68 -6.49 -21.40
N PHE A 193 1.73 -7.36 -21.73
CA PHE A 193 1.53 -8.66 -21.06
C PHE A 193 2.23 -9.83 -21.77
N HIS A 194 2.98 -9.58 -22.87
CA HIS A 194 3.65 -10.65 -23.60
C HIS A 194 4.69 -11.39 -22.77
N PHE A 195 5.34 -10.72 -21.80
CA PHE A 195 6.33 -11.34 -20.93
C PHE A 195 5.74 -12.48 -20.08
N LEU A 196 4.45 -12.48 -19.79
CA LEU A 196 3.76 -13.55 -19.04
C LEU A 196 3.67 -14.88 -19.82
N ARG A 197 4.02 -14.89 -21.11
CA ARG A 197 4.06 -16.12 -21.90
C ARG A 197 5.30 -16.97 -21.63
N SER A 198 6.34 -16.41 -21.01
CA SER A 198 7.53 -17.15 -20.60
C SER A 198 7.36 -17.71 -19.18
N PRO A 199 8.05 -18.80 -18.80
CA PRO A 199 7.94 -19.36 -17.44
C PRO A 199 8.67 -18.51 -16.38
N ALA A 200 9.64 -17.69 -16.77
CA ALA A 200 10.48 -16.94 -15.83
C ALA A 200 9.68 -15.98 -14.91
N PRO A 201 8.75 -15.14 -15.38
CA PRO A 201 7.91 -14.33 -14.49
C PRO A 201 7.11 -15.15 -13.49
N TRP A 202 6.57 -16.31 -13.91
CA TRP A 202 5.79 -17.18 -13.05
C TRP A 202 6.61 -17.81 -11.94
N LEU A 203 7.87 -18.20 -12.23
CA LEU A 203 8.81 -18.67 -11.22
C LEU A 203 9.17 -17.57 -10.22
N ILE A 204 9.38 -16.35 -10.69
CA ILE A 204 9.63 -15.19 -9.82
C ILE A 204 8.41 -14.90 -8.95
N PHE A 205 7.19 -14.93 -9.50
CA PHE A 205 5.96 -14.75 -8.74
C PHE A 205 5.78 -15.84 -7.69
N ALA A 206 6.01 -17.11 -8.04
CA ALA A 206 5.92 -18.21 -7.11
C ALA A 206 6.96 -18.08 -5.98
N ALA A 207 8.22 -17.78 -6.28
CA ALA A 207 9.27 -17.57 -5.29
C ALA A 207 8.92 -16.40 -4.35
N THR A 208 8.42 -15.29 -4.90
CA THR A 208 7.98 -14.13 -4.11
C THR A 208 6.78 -14.49 -3.23
N MET A 209 5.80 -15.20 -3.76
CA MET A 209 4.59 -15.62 -3.04
C MET A 209 4.96 -16.51 -1.83
N PHE A 210 5.73 -17.57 -2.04
CA PHE A 210 6.11 -18.48 -0.97
C PHE A 210 7.06 -17.84 0.04
N GLY A 211 8.03 -17.03 -0.43
CA GLY A 211 8.97 -16.31 0.43
C GLY A 211 8.29 -15.31 1.36
N ASN A 212 7.35 -14.54 0.83
CA ASN A 212 6.64 -13.54 1.65
C ASN A 212 5.51 -14.14 2.49
N ALA A 213 4.85 -15.21 2.05
CA ALA A 213 3.71 -15.80 2.76
C ALA A 213 4.06 -16.18 4.21
N GLY A 214 5.21 -16.82 4.44
CA GLY A 214 5.69 -17.18 5.77
C GLY A 214 5.98 -15.95 6.65
N VAL A 215 6.62 -14.93 6.10
CA VAL A 215 6.95 -13.68 6.81
C VAL A 215 5.68 -12.94 7.21
N PHE A 216 4.72 -12.79 6.30
CA PHE A 216 3.43 -12.12 6.58
C PHE A 216 2.58 -12.91 7.57
N ALA A 217 2.54 -14.24 7.48
CA ALA A 217 1.87 -15.08 8.46
C ALA A 217 2.46 -14.87 9.86
N TRP A 218 3.78 -14.89 9.99
CA TRP A 218 4.46 -14.63 11.25
C TRP A 218 4.13 -13.26 11.81
N PHE A 219 4.30 -12.19 11.05
CA PHE A 219 4.02 -10.82 11.49
C PHE A 219 2.55 -10.61 11.90
N SER A 220 1.62 -11.28 11.21
CA SER A 220 0.19 -11.14 11.48
C SER A 220 -0.24 -11.82 12.78
N TYR A 221 0.37 -12.94 13.12
CA TYR A 221 -0.09 -13.78 14.21
C TYR A 221 0.87 -13.92 15.39
N VAL A 222 2.06 -13.28 15.34
CA VAL A 222 3.01 -13.36 16.46
C VAL A 222 2.44 -12.84 17.76
N LYS A 223 1.70 -11.71 17.73
CA LYS A 223 1.08 -11.13 18.94
C LYS A 223 0.01 -12.05 19.53
N PRO A 224 -1.04 -12.51 18.79
CA PRO A 224 -1.99 -13.50 19.29
C PRO A 224 -1.32 -14.79 19.81
N TYR A 225 -0.28 -15.27 19.12
CA TYR A 225 0.45 -16.47 19.54
C TYR A 225 1.17 -16.25 20.87
N MET A 226 1.88 -15.14 21.05
CA MET A 226 2.55 -14.81 22.30
C MET A 226 1.57 -14.66 23.45
N MET A 227 0.39 -14.09 23.22
CA MET A 227 -0.67 -13.99 24.25
C MET A 227 -1.29 -15.34 24.61
N PHE A 228 -1.20 -16.34 23.74
CA PHE A 228 -1.73 -17.69 24.00
C PHE A 228 -0.77 -18.52 24.85
N ILE A 229 0.55 -18.29 24.79
CA ILE A 229 1.58 -19.06 25.49
C ILE A 229 2.08 -18.39 26.79
N SER A 230 1.71 -17.14 27.04
CA SER A 230 2.04 -16.38 28.27
C SER A 230 0.94 -16.49 29.32
#